data_db99d06b518dba09aa28e38533ba5866
#
_entry.id   db99d06b518dba09aa28e38533ba5866
#
_cell.length_a   1.000
_cell.length_b   1.000
_cell.length_c   1.000
_cell.angle_alpha   90.00
_cell.angle_beta   90.00
_cell.angle_gamma   90.00
#
_symmetry.space_group_name_H-M   'P 1'
#
loop_
_entity.id
_entity.type
_entity.pdbx_description
1 polymer ?
#
loop_
_entity_poly.entity_id
_entity_poly.type
_entity_poly.pdbx_seq_one_letter_code
_entity_poly.pdbx_strand_id
1 'polypeptide(L)'
;MNYEALFEQFSTGEISAMLGALVGLVFGIFAQQSRFCLRAACVEFWRGQTGAKFAIWLLAFGAAMLATQYFIATGAVDVKQIRQLNNVGSMSGAIIGGLLFGAGMVLAGGCASRLLVLSATGNMRTMVAGLVVTIVAQASLRGGLSPLREEMSSWWLVDAESRGFADWLPPYGGLMLGAVFLVSRVVVCATS
;
A
#
# COMPACT_ATOMS: atom_id res chain seq x y z
N MET A 1 16.68 24.32 12.32
CA MET A 1 17.58 23.39 11.59
C MET A 1 17.49 23.81 10.14
N ASN A 2 18.60 24.27 9.57
CA ASN A 2 18.63 24.85 8.22
C ASN A 2 18.58 23.73 7.19
N TYR A 3 17.40 23.40 6.72
CA TYR A 3 17.19 22.38 5.68
C TYR A 3 17.85 22.79 4.36
N GLU A 4 17.94 24.10 4.09
CA GLU A 4 18.56 24.65 2.89
C GLU A 4 20.04 24.26 2.76
N ALA A 5 20.81 24.27 3.84
CA ALA A 5 22.22 23.88 3.83
C ALA A 5 22.43 22.38 3.51
N LEU A 6 21.46 21.51 3.83
CA LEU A 6 21.49 20.10 3.46
C LEU A 6 21.20 19.90 1.97
N PHE A 7 20.31 20.69 1.39
CA PHE A 7 19.97 20.63 -0.03
C PHE A 7 21.07 21.19 -0.95
N GLU A 8 21.91 22.12 -0.45
CA GLU A 8 23.07 22.61 -1.20
C GLU A 8 24.23 21.62 -1.24
N GLN A 9 24.38 20.76 -0.23
CA GLN A 9 25.51 19.84 -0.10
C GLN A 9 25.28 18.47 -0.73
N PHE A 10 24.02 18.05 -0.89
CA PHE A 10 23.66 16.76 -1.48
C PHE A 10 22.76 16.93 -2.70
N SER A 11 23.03 16.16 -3.75
CA SER A 11 22.15 16.07 -4.90
C SER A 11 20.76 15.57 -4.46
N THR A 12 19.69 16.08 -5.08
CA THR A 12 18.31 15.64 -4.81
C THR A 12 18.15 14.11 -4.89
N GLY A 13 18.94 13.45 -5.74
CA GLY A 13 18.98 11.99 -5.87
C GLY A 13 19.55 11.29 -4.64
N GLU A 14 20.61 11.84 -4.05
CA GLU A 14 21.26 11.27 -2.85
C GLU A 14 20.37 11.39 -1.62
N ILE A 15 19.72 12.53 -1.44
CA ILE A 15 18.74 12.74 -0.34
C ILE A 15 17.58 11.74 -0.47
N SER A 16 17.05 11.58 -1.68
CA SER A 16 15.97 10.63 -1.93
C SER A 16 16.40 9.18 -1.68
N ALA A 17 17.63 8.83 -2.03
CA ALA A 17 18.19 7.50 -1.78
C ALA A 17 18.38 7.23 -0.28
N MET A 18 18.91 8.20 0.48
CA MET A 18 19.08 8.09 1.93
C MET A 18 17.75 7.94 2.66
N LEU A 19 16.76 8.79 2.31
CA LEU A 19 15.41 8.70 2.87
C LEU A 19 14.75 7.37 2.51
N GLY A 20 14.88 6.93 1.27
CA GLY A 20 14.37 5.64 0.81
C GLY A 20 15.01 4.47 1.54
N ALA A 21 16.32 4.52 1.78
CA ALA A 21 17.05 3.50 2.55
C ALA A 21 16.58 3.45 4.01
N LEU A 22 16.41 4.60 4.65
CA LEU A 22 15.95 4.70 6.04
C LEU A 22 14.53 4.16 6.19
N VAL A 23 13.61 4.59 5.32
CA VAL A 23 12.22 4.10 5.30
C VAL A 23 12.19 2.59 5.01
N GLY A 24 13.01 2.11 4.06
CA GLY A 24 13.12 0.70 3.72
C GLY A 24 13.63 -0.15 4.86
N LEU A 25 14.61 0.35 5.62
CA LEU A 25 15.16 -0.33 6.79
C LEU A 25 14.12 -0.45 7.91
N VAL A 26 13.46 0.66 8.24
CA VAL A 26 12.39 0.68 9.25
C VAL A 26 11.25 -0.26 8.85
N PHE A 27 10.80 -0.17 7.58
CA PHE A 27 9.76 -1.06 7.05
C PHE A 27 10.19 -2.53 7.12
N GLY A 28 11.43 -2.85 6.74
CA GLY A 28 11.97 -4.21 6.77
C GLY A 28 11.95 -4.83 8.17
N ILE A 29 12.38 -4.08 9.20
CA ILE A 29 12.36 -4.52 10.59
C ILE A 29 10.93 -4.83 11.04
N PHE A 30 10.01 -3.89 10.83
CA PHE A 30 8.61 -4.07 11.22
C PHE A 30 7.91 -5.18 10.44
N ALA A 31 8.15 -5.29 9.14
CA ALA A 31 7.57 -6.34 8.30
C ALA A 31 8.05 -7.73 8.69
N GLN A 32 9.31 -7.87 9.09
CA GLN A 32 9.87 -9.13 9.58
C GLN A 32 9.29 -9.52 10.95
N GLN A 33 9.21 -8.58 11.88
CA GLN A 33 8.69 -8.83 13.23
C GLN A 33 7.20 -9.13 13.24
N SER A 34 6.40 -8.38 12.49
CA SER A 34 4.94 -8.55 12.46
C SER A 34 4.49 -9.81 11.72
N ARG A 35 5.38 -10.47 10.97
CA ARG A 35 5.03 -11.56 10.04
C ARG A 35 3.84 -11.19 9.13
N PHE A 36 3.75 -9.92 8.79
CA PHE A 36 2.67 -9.34 8.01
C PHE A 36 2.53 -10.04 6.66
N CYS A 37 1.32 -10.52 6.36
CA CYS A 37 1.01 -11.18 5.10
C CYS A 37 -0.45 -10.97 4.71
N LEU A 38 -0.69 -10.18 3.66
CA LEU A 38 -2.03 -9.92 3.15
C LEU A 38 -2.75 -11.21 2.72
N ARG A 39 -2.04 -12.15 2.08
CA ARG A 39 -2.62 -13.46 1.70
C ARG A 39 -3.17 -14.20 2.92
N ALA A 40 -2.41 -14.22 4.02
CA ALA A 40 -2.86 -14.90 5.23
C ALA A 40 -4.08 -14.22 5.86
N ALA A 41 -4.15 -12.89 5.84
CA ALA A 41 -5.30 -12.13 6.28
C ALA A 41 -6.55 -12.42 5.42
N CYS A 42 -6.41 -12.45 4.10
CA CYS A 42 -7.50 -12.80 3.19
C CYS A 42 -8.01 -14.23 3.41
N VAL A 43 -7.12 -15.20 3.65
CA VAL A 43 -7.49 -16.59 3.92
C VAL A 43 -8.23 -16.73 5.26
N GLU A 44 -7.78 -16.01 6.30
CA GLU A 44 -8.50 -15.98 7.59
C GLU A 44 -9.91 -15.40 7.43
N PHE A 45 -10.00 -14.27 6.70
CA PHE A 45 -11.29 -13.62 6.42
C PHE A 45 -12.26 -14.57 5.66
N TRP A 46 -11.76 -15.23 4.59
CA TRP A 46 -12.58 -16.16 3.79
C TRP A 46 -13.07 -17.37 4.57
N ARG A 47 -12.29 -17.81 5.55
CA ARG A 47 -12.67 -18.91 6.45
C ARG A 47 -13.64 -18.49 7.58
N GLY A 48 -14.05 -17.22 7.61
CA GLY A 48 -14.91 -16.68 8.67
C GLY A 48 -14.19 -16.55 10.02
N GLN A 49 -12.87 -16.69 10.05
CA GLN A 49 -12.07 -16.57 11.27
C GLN A 49 -11.47 -15.15 11.34
N THR A 50 -11.89 -14.38 12.33
CA THR A 50 -11.29 -13.06 12.61
C THR A 50 -10.01 -13.22 13.42
N GLY A 51 -9.01 -13.86 12.81
CA GLY A 51 -7.74 -14.16 13.47
C GLY A 51 -6.79 -12.97 13.59
N ALA A 52 -5.67 -13.19 14.29
CA ALA A 52 -4.66 -12.16 14.57
C ALA A 52 -4.06 -11.55 13.29
N LYS A 53 -3.92 -12.30 12.20
CA LYS A 53 -3.32 -11.79 10.95
C LYS A 53 -4.23 -10.80 10.24
N PHE A 54 -5.54 -11.09 10.23
CA PHE A 54 -6.53 -10.15 9.70
C PHE A 54 -6.61 -8.89 10.57
N ALA A 55 -6.53 -9.05 11.90
CA ALA A 55 -6.47 -7.94 12.84
C ALA A 55 -5.28 -7.00 12.60
N ILE A 56 -4.07 -7.55 12.49
CA ILE A 56 -2.85 -6.78 12.24
C ILE A 56 -2.96 -6.02 10.90
N TRP A 57 -3.54 -6.65 9.88
CA TRP A 57 -3.73 -6.00 8.57
C TRP A 57 -4.67 -4.80 8.68
N LEU A 58 -5.81 -4.94 9.35
CA LEU A 58 -6.75 -3.84 9.55
C LEU A 58 -6.16 -2.70 10.39
N LEU A 59 -5.40 -3.06 11.43
CA LEU A 59 -4.74 -2.07 12.28
C LEU A 59 -3.69 -1.28 11.48
N ALA A 60 -2.88 -1.94 10.67
CA ALA A 60 -1.90 -1.29 9.82
C ALA A 60 -2.56 -0.37 8.79
N PHE A 61 -3.64 -0.84 8.15
CA PHE A 61 -4.41 -0.05 7.19
C PHE A 61 -5.09 1.16 7.84
N GLY A 62 -5.74 0.96 8.99
CA GLY A 62 -6.37 2.04 9.75
C GLY A 62 -5.36 3.09 10.22
N ALA A 63 -4.21 2.66 10.73
CA ALA A 63 -3.13 3.57 11.13
C ALA A 63 -2.58 4.38 9.95
N ALA A 64 -2.40 3.74 8.79
CA ALA A 64 -1.96 4.43 7.58
C ALA A 64 -2.98 5.46 7.10
N MET A 65 -4.28 5.13 7.12
CA MET A 65 -5.34 6.08 6.80
C MET A 65 -5.36 7.28 7.76
N LEU A 66 -5.28 7.01 9.07
CA LEU A 66 -5.25 8.08 10.08
C LEU A 66 -4.04 9.00 9.90
N ALA A 67 -2.85 8.45 9.70
CA ALA A 67 -1.64 9.23 9.47
C ALA A 67 -1.77 10.09 8.21
N THR A 68 -2.27 9.53 7.11
CA THR A 68 -2.45 10.27 5.85
C THR A 68 -3.44 11.41 6.03
N GLN A 69 -4.59 11.17 6.65
CA GLN A 69 -5.59 12.20 6.91
C GLN A 69 -5.07 13.29 7.86
N TYR A 70 -4.30 12.92 8.87
CA TYR A 70 -3.67 13.88 9.76
C TYR A 70 -2.71 14.81 9.01
N PHE A 71 -1.84 14.27 8.15
CA PHE A 71 -0.92 15.08 7.36
C PHE A 71 -1.62 15.98 6.34
N ILE A 72 -2.73 15.54 5.77
CA ILE A 72 -3.56 16.37 4.89
C ILE A 72 -4.24 17.49 5.70
N ALA A 73 -4.81 17.18 6.87
CA ALA A 73 -5.50 18.15 7.73
C ALA A 73 -4.55 19.22 8.29
N THR A 74 -3.30 18.87 8.57
CA THR A 74 -2.26 19.82 9.03
C THR A 74 -1.67 20.67 7.90
N GLY A 75 -2.07 20.41 6.63
CA GLY A 75 -1.50 21.11 5.47
C GLY A 75 -0.04 20.76 5.15
N ALA A 76 0.51 19.74 5.83
CA ALA A 76 1.88 19.29 5.58
C ALA A 76 2.03 18.61 4.21
N VAL A 77 0.93 18.14 3.64
CA VAL A 77 0.88 17.49 2.33
C VAL A 77 -0.16 18.19 1.47
N ASP A 78 0.31 18.80 0.37
CA ASP A 78 -0.57 19.41 -0.61
C ASP A 78 -1.12 18.32 -1.56
N VAL A 79 -2.40 18.01 -1.40
CA VAL A 79 -3.10 16.99 -2.19
C VAL A 79 -3.04 17.28 -3.69
N LYS A 80 -2.98 18.58 -4.08
CA LYS A 80 -2.92 18.99 -5.49
C LYS A 80 -1.60 18.64 -6.17
N GLN A 81 -0.52 18.46 -5.40
CA GLN A 81 0.78 18.06 -5.94
C GLN A 81 0.94 16.53 -6.05
N ILE A 82 0.05 15.76 -5.42
CA ILE A 82 0.12 14.30 -5.47
C ILE A 82 -0.52 13.80 -6.76
N ARG A 83 0.31 13.45 -7.72
CA ARG A 83 -0.10 12.97 -9.05
C ARG A 83 -1.09 11.80 -8.99
N GLN A 84 -0.94 10.89 -8.03
CA GLN A 84 -1.82 9.72 -7.89
C GLN A 84 -3.25 10.08 -7.49
N LEU A 85 -3.44 11.17 -6.76
CA LEU A 85 -4.75 11.62 -6.32
C LEU A 85 -5.45 12.46 -7.39
N ASN A 86 -4.69 13.18 -8.22
CA ASN A 86 -5.21 14.02 -9.30
C ASN A 86 -5.52 13.26 -10.60
N ASN A 87 -4.98 12.06 -10.78
CA ASN A 87 -5.25 11.27 -11.98
C ASN A 87 -6.65 10.66 -11.93
N VAL A 88 -7.28 10.58 -13.11
CA VAL A 88 -8.54 9.87 -13.32
C VAL A 88 -8.40 8.42 -12.85
N GLY A 89 -9.34 7.95 -12.04
CA GLY A 89 -9.35 6.58 -11.55
C GLY A 89 -10.00 5.62 -12.54
N SER A 90 -9.57 4.38 -12.49
CA SER A 90 -10.17 3.31 -13.28
C SER A 90 -10.78 2.26 -12.36
N MET A 91 -12.11 2.13 -12.40
CA MET A 91 -12.82 1.09 -11.65
C MET A 91 -12.59 -0.29 -12.29
N SER A 92 -12.59 -0.37 -13.62
CA SER A 92 -12.24 -1.60 -14.34
C SER A 92 -10.84 -2.07 -14.02
N GLY A 93 -9.86 -1.15 -14.01
CA GLY A 93 -8.48 -1.44 -13.63
C GLY A 93 -8.37 -1.94 -12.19
N ALA A 94 -9.13 -1.39 -11.25
CA ALA A 94 -9.16 -1.84 -9.87
C ALA A 94 -9.71 -3.28 -9.73
N ILE A 95 -10.81 -3.59 -10.40
CA ILE A 95 -11.44 -4.92 -10.36
C ILE A 95 -10.54 -5.97 -11.03
N ILE A 96 -10.12 -5.73 -12.26
CA ILE A 96 -9.30 -6.67 -13.02
C ILE A 96 -7.92 -6.82 -12.37
N GLY A 97 -7.31 -5.70 -12.00
CA GLY A 97 -6.02 -5.69 -11.30
C GLY A 97 -6.08 -6.38 -9.95
N GLY A 98 -7.15 -6.20 -9.18
CA GLY A 98 -7.39 -6.89 -7.92
C GLY A 98 -7.53 -8.41 -8.08
N LEU A 99 -8.27 -8.87 -9.09
CA LEU A 99 -8.40 -10.30 -9.40
C LEU A 99 -7.07 -10.93 -9.82
N LEU A 100 -6.33 -10.27 -10.72
CA LEU A 100 -5.01 -10.72 -11.15
C LEU A 100 -4.00 -10.74 -9.99
N PHE A 101 -4.03 -9.73 -9.13
CA PHE A 101 -3.19 -9.68 -7.93
C PHE A 101 -3.53 -10.80 -6.95
N GLY A 102 -4.82 -11.06 -6.73
CA GLY A 102 -5.28 -12.17 -5.90
C GLY A 102 -4.83 -13.54 -6.42
N ALA A 103 -5.01 -13.79 -7.71
CA ALA A 103 -4.52 -15.02 -8.36
C ALA A 103 -2.99 -15.14 -8.24
N GLY A 104 -2.26 -14.04 -8.48
CA GLY A 104 -0.81 -14.00 -8.32
C GLY A 104 -0.35 -14.33 -6.91
N MET A 105 -1.02 -13.81 -5.86
CA MET A 105 -0.72 -14.14 -4.46
C MET A 105 -0.92 -15.63 -4.15
N VAL A 106 -1.91 -16.28 -4.76
CA VAL A 106 -2.14 -17.72 -4.57
C VAL A 106 -1.04 -18.52 -5.23
N LEU A 107 -0.70 -18.21 -6.47
CA LEU A 107 0.34 -18.90 -7.24
C LEU A 107 1.74 -18.74 -6.63
N ALA A 108 2.08 -17.51 -6.23
CA ALA A 108 3.38 -17.21 -5.61
C ALA A 108 3.51 -17.70 -4.16
N GLY A 109 2.40 -18.10 -3.54
CA GLY A 109 2.40 -18.56 -2.15
C GLY A 109 2.55 -17.46 -1.09
N GLY A 110 2.54 -16.19 -1.48
CA GLY A 110 2.69 -15.03 -0.58
C GLY A 110 2.38 -13.71 -1.26
N CYS A 111 2.18 -12.65 -0.49
CA CYS A 111 2.10 -11.29 -1.02
C CYS A 111 3.50 -10.74 -1.33
N ALA A 112 3.59 -9.68 -2.12
CA ALA A 112 4.86 -9.09 -2.56
C ALA A 112 5.78 -8.72 -1.37
N SER A 113 5.25 -8.09 -0.32
CA SER A 113 6.02 -7.73 0.87
C SER A 113 6.63 -8.96 1.57
N ARG A 114 5.88 -10.05 1.68
CA ARG A 114 6.40 -11.28 2.28
C ARG A 114 7.46 -11.95 1.39
N LEU A 115 7.28 -11.91 0.07
CA LEU A 115 8.30 -12.42 -0.85
C LEU A 115 9.60 -11.64 -0.73
N LEU A 116 9.55 -10.31 -0.59
CA LEU A 116 10.71 -9.46 -0.36
C LEU A 116 11.42 -9.79 0.95
N VAL A 117 10.69 -9.90 2.06
CA VAL A 117 11.27 -10.26 3.37
C VAL A 117 11.92 -11.65 3.31
N LEU A 118 11.25 -12.64 2.71
CA LEU A 118 11.82 -14.00 2.58
C LEU A 118 13.01 -14.06 1.62
N SER A 119 13.05 -13.23 0.58
CA SER A 119 14.21 -13.14 -0.31
C SER A 119 15.44 -12.62 0.43
N ALA A 120 15.24 -11.63 1.31
CA ALA A 120 16.30 -11.08 2.16
C ALA A 120 16.84 -12.11 3.19
N THR A 121 16.04 -13.11 3.57
CA THR A 121 16.50 -14.21 4.45
C THR A 121 17.24 -15.35 3.72
N GLY A 122 17.54 -15.17 2.43
CA GLY A 122 18.32 -16.11 1.64
C GLY A 122 17.51 -17.25 0.98
N ASN A 123 16.19 -17.15 0.95
CA ASN A 123 15.37 -18.15 0.26
C ASN A 123 15.37 -17.90 -1.26
N MET A 124 16.13 -18.71 -1.99
CA MET A 124 16.32 -18.60 -3.44
C MET A 124 15.01 -18.62 -4.23
N ARG A 125 14.05 -19.43 -3.82
CA ARG A 125 12.75 -19.53 -4.49
C ARG A 125 11.97 -18.20 -4.45
N THR A 126 11.97 -17.55 -3.29
CA THR A 126 11.29 -16.27 -3.11
C THR A 126 12.05 -15.12 -3.74
N MET A 127 13.39 -15.21 -3.80
CA MET A 127 14.23 -14.25 -4.49
C MET A 127 13.93 -14.23 -5.99
N VAL A 128 13.86 -15.39 -6.64
CA VAL A 128 13.48 -15.49 -8.06
C VAL A 128 12.06 -14.99 -8.29
N ALA A 129 11.11 -15.37 -7.44
CA ALA A 129 9.73 -14.89 -7.53
C ALA A 129 9.65 -13.36 -7.38
N GLY A 130 10.37 -12.78 -6.44
CA GLY A 130 10.44 -11.32 -6.25
C GLY A 130 11.03 -10.60 -7.46
N LEU A 131 12.08 -11.15 -8.05
CA LEU A 131 12.71 -10.60 -9.25
C LEU A 131 11.75 -10.64 -10.45
N VAL A 132 11.06 -11.75 -10.66
CA VAL A 132 10.04 -11.89 -11.72
C VAL A 132 8.92 -10.84 -11.51
N VAL A 133 8.40 -10.69 -10.29
CA VAL A 133 7.38 -9.68 -9.97
C VAL A 133 7.87 -8.27 -10.32
N THR A 134 9.12 -7.94 -9.97
CA THR A 134 9.69 -6.62 -10.26
C THR A 134 9.82 -6.37 -11.77
N ILE A 135 10.32 -7.34 -12.53
CA ILE A 135 10.45 -7.23 -13.99
C ILE A 135 9.07 -7.07 -14.64
N VAL A 136 8.10 -7.92 -14.27
CA VAL A 136 6.73 -7.84 -14.82
C VAL A 136 6.05 -6.53 -14.45
N ALA A 137 6.25 -6.03 -13.23
CA ALA A 137 5.72 -4.72 -12.81
C ALA A 137 6.31 -3.58 -13.67
N GLN A 138 7.60 -3.58 -13.93
CA GLN A 138 8.24 -2.59 -14.81
C GLN A 138 7.74 -2.72 -16.27
N ALA A 139 7.61 -3.93 -16.78
CA ALA A 139 7.06 -4.18 -18.12
C ALA A 139 5.60 -3.70 -18.24
N SER A 140 4.80 -3.81 -17.18
CA SER A 140 3.42 -3.33 -17.13
C SER A 140 3.32 -1.81 -17.00
N LEU A 141 4.27 -1.16 -16.33
CA LEU A 141 4.24 0.30 -16.12
C LEU A 141 4.74 1.08 -17.34
N ARG A 142 5.86 0.65 -17.94
CA ARG A 142 6.56 1.40 -19.00
C ARG A 142 7.00 0.53 -20.18
N GLY A 143 6.71 -0.77 -20.16
CA GLY A 143 7.14 -1.73 -21.17
C GLY A 143 6.03 -2.16 -22.13
N GLY A 144 6.22 -3.30 -22.79
CA GLY A 144 5.31 -3.84 -23.80
C GLY A 144 3.91 -4.21 -23.30
N LEU A 145 3.70 -4.31 -21.99
CA LEU A 145 2.38 -4.56 -21.37
C LEU A 145 1.60 -3.28 -21.04
N SER A 146 2.22 -2.09 -21.20
CA SER A 146 1.56 -0.80 -20.96
C SER A 146 0.28 -0.59 -21.78
N PRO A 147 0.26 -0.83 -23.12
CA PRO A 147 -0.94 -0.61 -23.91
C PRO A 147 -2.11 -1.53 -23.49
N LEU A 148 -1.82 -2.78 -23.15
CA LEU A 148 -2.83 -3.72 -22.67
C LEU A 148 -3.43 -3.25 -21.34
N ARG A 149 -2.59 -2.79 -20.41
CA ARG A 149 -3.04 -2.25 -19.13
C ARG A 149 -3.90 -1.00 -19.33
N GLU A 150 -3.49 -0.10 -20.22
CA GLU A 150 -4.22 1.14 -20.49
C GLU A 150 -5.57 0.87 -21.15
N GLU A 151 -5.64 -0.03 -22.10
CA GLU A 151 -6.88 -0.48 -22.72
C GLU A 151 -7.87 -1.02 -21.68
N MET A 152 -7.43 -1.96 -20.84
CA MET A 152 -8.27 -2.56 -19.79
C MET A 152 -8.69 -1.54 -18.72
N SER A 153 -7.88 -0.54 -18.44
CA SER A 153 -8.18 0.51 -17.46
C SER A 153 -9.10 1.60 -18.01
N SER A 154 -9.20 1.76 -19.33
CA SER A 154 -10.03 2.79 -19.97
C SER A 154 -11.51 2.45 -20.03
N TRP A 155 -11.92 1.20 -19.78
CA TRP A 155 -13.31 0.75 -19.94
C TRP A 155 -14.27 1.41 -18.96
N TRP A 156 -13.83 1.74 -17.75
CA TRP A 156 -14.64 2.40 -16.76
C TRP A 156 -13.80 3.40 -15.95
N LEU A 157 -13.78 4.62 -16.44
CA LEU A 157 -13.08 5.73 -15.81
C LEU A 157 -14.02 6.43 -14.81
N VAL A 158 -13.45 6.83 -13.69
CA VAL A 158 -14.14 7.57 -12.62
C VAL A 158 -13.33 8.83 -12.33
N ASP A 159 -13.96 9.98 -12.41
CA ASP A 159 -13.33 11.27 -12.17
C ASP A 159 -12.81 11.39 -10.73
N ALA A 160 -11.75 12.18 -10.57
CA ALA A 160 -11.10 12.38 -9.28
C ALA A 160 -12.05 12.95 -8.22
N GLU A 161 -12.98 13.84 -8.64
CA GLU A 161 -13.96 14.45 -7.75
C GLU A 161 -14.99 13.45 -7.23
N SER A 162 -15.45 12.51 -8.06
CA SER A 162 -16.44 11.50 -7.64
C SER A 162 -15.88 10.37 -6.78
N ARG A 163 -14.53 10.26 -6.66
CA ARG A 163 -13.85 9.26 -5.81
C ARG A 163 -13.59 9.73 -4.39
N GLY A 164 -13.80 11.01 -4.14
CA GLY A 164 -13.56 11.59 -2.83
C GLY A 164 -14.58 11.08 -1.83
N PHE A 165 -14.22 10.07 -1.03
CA PHE A 165 -15.00 9.74 0.17
C PHE A 165 -15.12 10.96 1.12
N ALA A 166 -14.28 11.96 0.93
CA ALA A 166 -14.29 13.20 1.69
C ALA A 166 -15.56 14.03 1.46
N ASP A 167 -16.16 13.96 0.26
CA ASP A 167 -17.39 14.69 -0.06
C ASP A 167 -18.65 14.02 0.54
N TRP A 168 -18.55 12.72 0.83
CA TRP A 168 -19.62 11.94 1.46
C TRP A 168 -19.55 11.91 2.99
N LEU A 169 -18.39 12.21 3.56
CA LEU A 169 -18.19 12.26 5.01
C LEU A 169 -17.86 13.71 5.43
N PRO A 170 -18.30 14.14 6.63
CA PRO A 170 -17.86 15.41 7.20
C PRO A 170 -16.32 15.49 7.23
N PRO A 171 -15.72 16.70 7.31
CA PRO A 171 -14.28 16.92 7.14
C PRO A 171 -13.37 16.06 8.04
N TYR A 172 -13.94 15.42 9.05
CA TYR A 172 -13.25 14.45 9.93
C TYR A 172 -13.64 12.98 9.68
N GLY A 173 -14.41 12.70 8.64
CA GLY A 173 -14.96 11.35 8.41
C GLY A 173 -13.91 10.28 8.16
N GLY A 174 -12.81 10.62 7.49
CA GLY A 174 -11.68 9.72 7.32
C GLY A 174 -10.97 9.37 8.63
N LEU A 175 -10.86 10.36 9.54
CA LEU A 175 -10.37 10.16 10.90
C LEU A 175 -11.31 9.26 11.72
N MET A 176 -12.62 9.47 11.60
CA MET A 176 -13.64 8.66 12.28
C MET A 176 -13.62 7.21 11.80
N LEU A 177 -13.54 6.96 10.49
CA LEU A 177 -13.42 5.61 9.94
C LEU A 177 -12.15 4.90 10.42
N GLY A 178 -11.00 5.58 10.38
CA GLY A 178 -9.74 5.02 10.88
C GLY A 178 -9.82 4.72 12.38
N ALA A 179 -10.42 5.60 13.19
CA ALA A 179 -10.63 5.38 14.61
C ALA A 179 -11.58 4.22 14.89
N VAL A 180 -12.69 4.08 14.15
CA VAL A 180 -13.63 2.96 14.27
C VAL A 180 -12.94 1.63 13.95
N PHE A 181 -12.09 1.58 12.90
CA PHE A 181 -11.30 0.40 12.59
C PHE A 181 -10.30 0.04 13.69
N LEU A 182 -9.66 1.02 14.31
CA LEU A 182 -8.75 0.79 15.44
C LEU A 182 -9.49 0.30 16.68
N VAL A 183 -10.58 0.96 17.05
CA VAL A 183 -11.36 0.63 18.25
C VAL A 183 -12.03 -0.74 18.13
N SER A 184 -12.62 -1.06 16.97
CA SER A 184 -13.25 -2.37 16.76
C SER A 184 -12.24 -3.51 16.95
N ARG A 185 -10.96 -3.25 16.70
CA ARG A 185 -9.89 -4.26 16.83
C ARG A 185 -9.31 -4.37 18.22
N VAL A 186 -9.18 -3.28 18.92
CA VAL A 186 -8.81 -3.30 20.36
C VAL A 186 -9.88 -4.10 21.14
N VAL A 187 -11.15 -3.89 20.83
CA VAL A 187 -12.26 -4.62 21.45
C VAL A 187 -12.22 -6.12 21.11
N VAL A 188 -12.02 -6.49 19.82
CA VAL A 188 -11.94 -7.91 19.43
C VAL A 188 -10.71 -8.60 20.02
N CYS A 189 -9.58 -7.91 20.13
CA CYS A 189 -8.38 -8.47 20.75
C CYS A 189 -8.48 -8.59 22.28
N ALA A 190 -9.31 -7.75 22.92
CA ALA A 190 -9.55 -7.80 24.37
C ALA A 190 -10.59 -8.86 24.77
N THR A 191 -11.43 -9.33 23.81
CA THR A 191 -12.48 -10.31 24.05
C THR A 191 -12.12 -11.74 23.61
N SER A 192 -10.94 -11.92 22.99
CA SER A 192 -10.38 -13.19 22.58
C SER A 192 -9.24 -13.62 23.50
#